data_9e1027815b89444570252d215601c792
#
_entry.id   9e1027815b89444570252d215601c792
#
_cell.length_a   1.000
_cell.length_b   1.000
_cell.length_c   1.000
_cell.angle_alpha   90.00
_cell.angle_beta   90.00
_cell.angle_gamma   90.00
#
_symmetry.space_group_name_H-M   'P 1'
#
loop_
_entity.id
_entity.type
_entity.pdbx_description
1 polymer ?
#
loop_
_entity_poly.entity_id
_entity_poly.type
_entity_poly.pdbx_seq_one_letter_code
_entity_poly.pdbx_strand_id
1 'polypeptide(L)'
;MQNPTARQYCLATILAAFAAFIPVAVAQSLLDNYSPVSLADLQDPPENDWLMWRRTANHWGYSPLAQIDKTNVGSLRLAWAWTMEPGRQETTPLVHDGVMFLPQACDFIEAVDATDGSPLWEYRRPVVDHIATLACANRNATLYKDQLIIATMDAYLVSLNARTGEVTWERQVGDWTVGQHYSGGPQVFDGKIITGMSGCYYINTGCWITAHDADTGEELWRTNTVPKIGEPGGETWGDLPNELRRGGSAWMPASYDAELNLIFMGVAVPIPWGSIQRDTRGGDVLYTNSTLALNADTGEIVWYFQHIPGGNWDQDHPFERIVVETEVTPVADAVSWINPNITSSARRKVITGIPGKPGIVWTLDAATGEFLWAKETNYQNVIVGVDIEGRKGITNPEIDITEIRQRKLVCPTTTGGTNWFSVGYSPQTNALYAPSNNTCMTFYLNPVNPVVGGYHSSATSIMVPPPDSDGQVGLLTAVDVATGEARWTYRQRAGIAGSVLTTGGGLVFVSDDARRFRAFDADSGEILWEQILNSSAGGFPITYSVDGVQYIAIAAGGGINYRTLTPEIRQRGGGNMLYVFRLP
;
A
#
# COMPACT_ATOMS: atom_id res chain seq x y z
N MET A 1 -68.56 41.96 18.06
CA MET A 1 -67.87 42.29 19.33
C MET A 1 -66.44 41.81 19.21
N GLN A 2 -65.60 42.73 19.03
CA GLN A 2 -64.16 42.90 19.28
C GLN A 2 -63.30 41.63 19.38
N ASN A 3 -62.41 41.50 18.40
CA ASN A 3 -61.17 40.77 18.40
C ASN A 3 -60.09 41.61 19.09
N PRO A 4 -59.25 41.04 19.98
CA PRO A 4 -57.89 41.50 20.10
C PRO A 4 -56.93 40.30 20.01
N THR A 5 -55.88 40.33 19.20
CA THR A 5 -54.54 40.74 19.55
C THR A 5 -53.58 40.35 18.48
N ALA A 6 -53.09 41.33 17.80
CA ALA A 6 -51.83 41.29 17.11
C ALA A 6 -50.78 41.90 18.03
N ARG A 7 -49.88 41.11 18.61
CA ARG A 7 -48.57 41.53 19.16
C ARG A 7 -47.92 40.38 19.95
N GLN A 8 -47.08 39.61 19.27
CA GLN A 8 -45.97 38.85 19.89
C GLN A 8 -45.27 37.92 18.86
N TYR A 9 -44.75 38.44 17.79
CA TYR A 9 -43.79 37.74 16.93
C TYR A 9 -42.81 38.75 16.34
N CYS A 10 -41.87 39.23 17.15
CA CYS A 10 -40.78 40.07 16.63
C CYS A 10 -39.51 40.05 17.52
N LEU A 11 -39.24 38.94 18.24
CA LEU A 11 -37.98 38.85 19.02
C LEU A 11 -37.25 37.49 18.96
N ALA A 12 -37.71 36.55 18.12
CA ALA A 12 -37.07 35.22 18.01
C ALA A 12 -36.16 35.03 16.79
N THR A 13 -36.06 36.03 15.90
CA THR A 13 -35.37 35.85 14.60
C THR A 13 -33.95 36.43 14.55
N ILE A 14 -33.44 37.05 15.62
CA ILE A 14 -32.11 37.70 15.61
C ILE A 14 -31.02 36.83 16.29
N LEU A 15 -31.37 35.80 17.06
CA LEU A 15 -30.36 34.91 17.70
C LEU A 15 -29.95 33.68 16.88
N ALA A 16 -30.63 33.35 15.79
CA ALA A 16 -30.29 32.21 14.95
C ALA A 16 -29.23 32.49 13.85
N ALA A 17 -28.94 33.79 13.61
CA ALA A 17 -27.98 34.18 12.56
C ALA A 17 -26.53 34.27 13.03
N PHE A 18 -26.23 34.19 14.32
CA PHE A 18 -24.85 34.29 14.84
C PHE A 18 -24.13 32.97 15.03
N ALA A 19 -24.84 31.84 15.06
CA ALA A 19 -24.22 30.51 15.24
C ALA A 19 -23.71 29.86 13.93
N ALA A 20 -24.13 30.36 12.77
CA ALA A 20 -23.76 29.82 11.46
C ALA A 20 -22.51 30.45 10.82
N PHE A 21 -22.00 31.57 11.37
CA PHE A 21 -20.87 32.29 10.77
C PHE A 21 -19.49 31.92 11.32
N ILE A 22 -19.39 31.30 12.49
CA ILE A 22 -18.11 30.99 13.11
C ILE A 22 -17.37 29.84 12.40
N PRO A 23 -18.00 28.71 12.02
CA PRO A 23 -17.28 27.61 11.34
C PRO A 23 -16.78 28.00 9.94
N VAL A 24 -17.52 28.81 9.19
CA VAL A 24 -17.11 29.25 7.84
C VAL A 24 -15.88 30.16 7.90
N ALA A 25 -15.79 31.05 8.88
CA ALA A 25 -14.67 31.98 9.04
C ALA A 25 -13.38 31.24 9.47
N VAL A 26 -13.47 30.19 10.30
CA VAL A 26 -12.32 29.39 10.73
C VAL A 26 -11.84 28.51 9.58
N ALA A 27 -12.74 27.85 8.86
CA ALA A 27 -12.43 27.04 7.69
C ALA A 27 -11.71 27.85 6.60
N GLN A 28 -12.20 29.05 6.30
CA GLN A 28 -11.57 29.96 5.33
C GLN A 28 -10.18 30.39 5.79
N SER A 29 -10.01 30.72 7.07
CA SER A 29 -8.71 31.11 7.64
C SER A 29 -7.66 30.00 7.57
N LEU A 30 -8.06 28.71 7.74
CA LEU A 30 -7.14 27.58 7.65
C LEU A 30 -6.61 27.42 6.21
N LEU A 31 -7.49 27.43 5.22
CA LEU A 31 -7.12 27.33 3.81
C LEU A 31 -6.34 28.54 3.30
N ASP A 32 -6.61 29.75 3.80
CA ASP A 32 -5.86 30.96 3.45
C ASP A 32 -4.40 30.89 3.95
N ASN A 33 -4.14 30.16 5.04
CA ASN A 33 -2.81 29.97 5.63
C ASN A 33 -2.04 28.77 5.05
N TYR A 34 -2.65 27.96 4.17
CA TYR A 34 -1.99 26.83 3.53
C TYR A 34 -0.75 27.29 2.73
N SER A 35 0.40 26.72 2.97
CA SER A 35 1.65 27.02 2.27
C SER A 35 1.90 26.01 1.14
N PRO A 36 2.48 26.42 -0.01
CA PRO A 36 2.81 25.50 -1.09
C PRO A 36 3.88 24.48 -0.66
N VAL A 37 3.64 23.18 -0.91
CA VAL A 37 4.59 22.10 -0.62
C VAL A 37 5.72 22.07 -1.63
N SER A 38 6.95 22.33 -1.20
CA SER A 38 8.14 22.32 -2.05
C SER A 38 8.70 20.91 -2.29
N LEU A 39 9.59 20.76 -3.27
CA LEU A 39 10.36 19.51 -3.45
C LEU A 39 11.25 19.20 -2.24
N ALA A 40 11.74 20.22 -1.55
CA ALA A 40 12.53 20.02 -0.34
C ALA A 40 11.68 19.42 0.80
N ASP A 41 10.43 19.88 0.94
CA ASP A 41 9.49 19.33 1.91
C ASP A 41 9.12 17.87 1.59
N LEU A 42 9.06 17.48 0.32
CA LEU A 42 8.83 16.09 -0.07
C LEU A 42 10.04 15.18 0.19
N GLN A 43 11.26 15.74 0.14
CA GLN A 43 12.50 15.00 0.46
C GLN A 43 12.70 14.84 1.97
N ASP A 44 12.47 15.91 2.73
CA ASP A 44 12.58 15.94 4.19
C ASP A 44 11.34 16.65 4.78
N PRO A 45 10.22 15.93 4.94
CA PRO A 45 8.96 16.53 5.38
C PRO A 45 9.06 17.16 6.76
N PRO A 46 8.41 18.32 7.00
CA PRO A 46 8.25 18.87 8.33
C PRO A 46 7.75 17.81 9.31
N GLU A 47 8.26 17.81 10.55
CA GLU A 47 7.91 16.78 11.53
C GLU A 47 6.40 16.67 11.76
N ASN A 48 5.69 17.79 11.67
CA ASN A 48 4.25 17.89 11.90
C ASN A 48 3.39 17.32 10.77
N ASP A 49 3.97 17.12 9.59
CA ASP A 49 3.26 16.85 8.36
C ASP A 49 3.34 15.40 7.90
N TRP A 50 2.36 15.02 7.05
CA TRP A 50 2.33 13.77 6.32
C TRP A 50 1.93 14.04 4.86
N LEU A 51 2.92 14.32 3.98
CA LEU A 51 2.69 14.93 2.66
C LEU A 51 2.47 13.94 1.52
N MET A 52 2.88 12.67 1.71
CA MET A 52 2.81 11.62 0.70
C MET A 52 2.67 10.24 1.33
N TRP A 53 2.56 9.22 0.50
CA TRP A 53 2.61 7.81 0.89
C TRP A 53 3.77 7.52 1.84
N ARG A 54 3.47 6.88 2.97
CA ARG A 54 4.45 6.46 3.97
C ARG A 54 5.34 7.58 4.52
N ARG A 55 4.95 8.83 4.35
CA ARG A 55 5.57 10.09 4.78
C ARG A 55 6.78 10.51 3.96
N THR A 56 7.68 9.59 3.59
CA THR A 56 8.97 9.89 2.93
C THR A 56 9.19 8.97 1.72
N ALA A 57 10.02 9.41 0.78
CA ALA A 57 10.31 8.68 -0.46
C ALA A 57 10.93 7.28 -0.24
N ASN A 58 11.59 7.06 0.89
CA ASN A 58 12.16 5.77 1.29
C ASN A 58 11.13 4.79 1.90
N HIS A 59 9.87 5.20 2.06
CA HIS A 59 8.74 4.40 2.53
C HIS A 59 8.83 3.84 3.95
N TRP A 60 9.53 4.50 4.86
CA TRP A 60 9.70 3.97 6.22
C TRP A 60 8.39 3.82 6.99
N GLY A 61 7.38 4.65 6.69
CA GLY A 61 6.17 4.71 7.52
C GLY A 61 6.48 5.14 8.95
N TYR A 62 7.46 6.02 9.09
CA TYR A 62 8.00 6.53 10.33
C TYR A 62 7.76 8.04 10.45
N SER A 63 7.41 8.48 11.64
CA SER A 63 7.38 9.90 12.02
C SER A 63 8.31 10.15 13.20
N PRO A 64 9.11 11.24 13.22
CA PRO A 64 9.96 11.58 14.35
C PRO A 64 9.17 12.09 15.56
N LEU A 65 7.88 12.39 15.43
CA LEU A 65 7.02 12.84 16.53
C LEU A 65 7.08 11.89 17.73
N ALA A 66 7.29 12.44 18.92
CA ALA A 66 7.52 11.71 20.15
C ALA A 66 6.71 12.21 21.36
N GLN A 67 5.73 13.12 21.19
CA GLN A 67 4.86 13.56 22.28
C GLN A 67 4.03 12.39 22.82
N ILE A 68 3.58 11.49 21.94
CA ILE A 68 2.97 10.22 22.28
C ILE A 68 4.08 9.18 22.32
N ASP A 69 4.36 8.64 23.51
CA ASP A 69 5.46 7.72 23.77
C ASP A 69 5.02 6.50 24.60
N LYS A 70 5.96 5.63 24.91
CA LYS A 70 5.73 4.40 25.70
C LYS A 70 5.15 4.66 27.08
N THR A 71 5.38 5.81 27.68
CA THR A 71 4.97 6.14 29.05
C THR A 71 3.54 6.68 29.14
N ASN A 72 3.03 7.26 28.05
CA ASN A 72 1.75 7.98 28.04
C ASN A 72 0.72 7.43 27.04
N VAL A 73 1.13 6.57 26.08
CA VAL A 73 0.23 6.02 25.05
C VAL A 73 -1.00 5.32 25.61
N GLY A 74 -0.92 4.74 26.81
CA GLY A 74 -2.06 4.14 27.52
C GLY A 74 -3.19 5.14 27.81
N SER A 75 -2.92 6.44 27.75
CA SER A 75 -3.89 7.52 27.95
C SER A 75 -4.53 8.04 26.67
N LEU A 76 -4.17 7.51 25.48
CA LEU A 76 -4.75 7.93 24.21
C LEU A 76 -6.28 7.84 24.22
N ARG A 77 -6.93 8.87 23.71
CA ARG A 77 -8.39 8.97 23.60
C ARG A 77 -8.79 9.40 22.20
N LEU A 78 -9.99 9.01 21.80
CA LEU A 78 -10.61 9.51 20.58
C LEU A 78 -10.74 11.04 20.68
N ALA A 79 -10.14 11.76 19.72
CA ALA A 79 -10.30 13.19 19.55
C ALA A 79 -11.58 13.46 18.75
N TRP A 80 -11.68 12.84 17.57
CA TRP A 80 -12.84 12.92 16.70
C TRP A 80 -12.90 11.70 15.77
N ALA A 81 -14.03 11.51 15.10
CA ALA A 81 -14.20 10.49 14.09
C ALA A 81 -15.08 11.00 12.95
N TRP A 82 -14.82 10.54 11.75
CA TRP A 82 -15.52 10.96 10.55
C TRP A 82 -16.08 9.76 9.78
N THR A 83 -17.33 9.85 9.29
CA THR A 83 -17.92 8.83 8.44
C THR A 83 -17.36 8.94 7.02
N MET A 84 -16.89 7.82 6.48
CA MET A 84 -16.31 7.75 5.15
C MET A 84 -17.28 7.09 4.16
N GLU A 85 -17.06 7.34 2.87
CA GLU A 85 -17.84 6.74 1.78
C GLU A 85 -17.84 5.20 1.82
N PRO A 86 -18.91 4.57 1.32
CA PRO A 86 -18.93 3.12 1.14
C PRO A 86 -17.83 2.64 0.18
N GLY A 87 -17.20 1.51 0.49
CA GLY A 87 -16.13 0.93 -0.31
C GLY A 87 -14.98 0.43 0.55
N ARG A 88 -13.88 0.05 -0.08
CA ARG A 88 -12.67 -0.36 0.64
C ARG A 88 -11.88 0.88 1.06
N GLN A 89 -11.68 1.03 2.35
CA GLN A 89 -10.87 2.12 2.90
C GLN A 89 -9.43 1.62 3.09
N GLU A 90 -8.69 1.66 2.00
CA GLU A 90 -7.26 1.31 1.95
C GLU A 90 -6.41 2.59 1.84
N THR A 91 -6.89 3.69 2.41
CA THR A 91 -6.37 5.04 2.21
C THR A 91 -5.28 5.41 3.18
N THR A 92 -4.42 6.33 2.73
CA THR A 92 -3.47 7.11 3.54
C THR A 92 -3.99 8.55 3.61
N PRO A 93 -4.44 9.04 4.76
CA PRO A 93 -4.69 10.46 4.94
C PRO A 93 -3.39 11.26 4.78
N LEU A 94 -3.46 12.46 4.21
CA LEU A 94 -2.34 13.40 4.17
C LEU A 94 -2.66 14.59 5.06
N VAL A 95 -1.64 15.17 5.69
CA VAL A 95 -1.82 16.36 6.54
C VAL A 95 -0.73 17.37 6.24
N HIS A 96 -1.14 18.63 6.03
CA HIS A 96 -0.27 19.77 5.86
C HIS A 96 -0.96 21.05 6.37
N ASP A 97 -0.24 21.86 7.15
CA ASP A 97 -0.73 23.13 7.72
C ASP A 97 -2.10 23.02 8.42
N GLY A 98 -2.33 21.89 9.12
CA GLY A 98 -3.60 21.64 9.83
C GLY A 98 -4.76 21.20 8.94
N VAL A 99 -4.58 21.08 7.62
CA VAL A 99 -5.57 20.54 6.68
C VAL A 99 -5.29 19.03 6.48
N MET A 100 -6.30 18.21 6.69
CA MET A 100 -6.24 16.79 6.34
C MET A 100 -6.94 16.54 5.01
N PHE A 101 -6.23 15.95 4.06
CA PHE A 101 -6.75 15.46 2.78
C PHE A 101 -7.00 13.97 2.87
N LEU A 102 -8.22 13.55 2.58
CA LEU A 102 -8.67 12.18 2.77
C LEU A 102 -9.10 11.57 1.43
N PRO A 103 -8.20 10.89 0.71
CA PRO A 103 -8.59 10.08 -0.43
C PRO A 103 -9.45 8.91 0.05
N GLN A 104 -10.62 8.73 -0.56
CA GLN A 104 -11.54 7.66 -0.20
C GLN A 104 -11.81 6.74 -1.40
N ALA A 105 -12.52 5.65 -1.14
CA ALA A 105 -12.93 4.72 -2.17
C ALA A 105 -13.66 5.43 -3.33
N CYS A 106 -13.47 4.94 -4.56
CA CYS A 106 -14.12 5.45 -5.77
C CYS A 106 -13.82 6.93 -6.07
N ASP A 107 -12.59 7.38 -5.80
CA ASP A 107 -12.08 8.72 -6.15
C ASP A 107 -12.90 9.87 -5.56
N PHE A 108 -13.39 9.67 -4.35
CA PHE A 108 -13.94 10.72 -3.52
C PHE A 108 -12.83 11.28 -2.63
N ILE A 109 -12.63 12.59 -2.64
CA ILE A 109 -11.60 13.29 -1.87
C ILE A 109 -12.29 14.33 -1.00
N GLU A 110 -11.94 14.36 0.27
CA GLU A 110 -12.35 15.41 1.21
C GLU A 110 -11.13 16.12 1.79
N ALA A 111 -11.25 17.43 2.01
CA ALA A 111 -10.38 18.15 2.91
C ALA A 111 -11.15 18.51 4.18
N VAL A 112 -10.54 18.25 5.32
CA VAL A 112 -11.13 18.53 6.64
C VAL A 112 -10.12 19.22 7.54
N ASP A 113 -10.58 19.95 8.55
CA ASP A 113 -9.73 20.44 9.64
C ASP A 113 -9.16 19.23 10.40
N ALA A 114 -7.84 19.12 10.45
CA ALA A 114 -7.15 17.99 11.07
C ALA A 114 -7.34 17.93 12.60
N THR A 115 -7.83 19.00 13.24
CA THR A 115 -8.01 19.08 14.69
C THR A 115 -9.36 18.54 15.16
N ASP A 116 -10.44 18.68 14.35
CA ASP A 116 -11.79 18.35 14.77
C ASP A 116 -12.65 17.65 13.70
N GLY A 117 -12.13 17.52 12.45
CA GLY A 117 -12.82 16.88 11.34
C GLY A 117 -13.85 17.76 10.63
N SER A 118 -13.89 19.07 10.91
CA SER A 118 -14.80 20.00 10.22
C SER A 118 -14.52 20.01 8.71
N PRO A 119 -15.55 19.82 7.83
CA PRO A 119 -15.33 19.75 6.39
C PRO A 119 -14.95 21.11 5.81
N LEU A 120 -13.97 21.13 4.89
CA LEU A 120 -13.47 22.32 4.22
C LEU A 120 -13.94 22.35 2.76
N TRP A 121 -13.69 21.27 2.00
CA TRP A 121 -14.15 21.07 0.64
C TRP A 121 -14.21 19.57 0.30
N GLU A 122 -14.94 19.24 -0.77
CA GLU A 122 -15.01 17.88 -1.32
C GLU A 122 -14.85 17.90 -2.85
N TYR A 123 -14.27 16.84 -3.38
CA TYR A 123 -14.19 16.53 -4.80
C TYR A 123 -14.70 15.12 -5.04
N ARG A 124 -15.58 14.97 -6.03
CA ARG A 124 -16.12 13.66 -6.44
C ARG A 124 -15.96 13.48 -7.94
N ARG A 125 -15.17 12.48 -8.31
CA ARG A 125 -15.09 12.09 -9.71
C ARG A 125 -16.32 11.27 -10.09
N PRO A 126 -16.97 11.54 -11.24
CA PRO A 126 -18.05 10.70 -11.74
C PRO A 126 -17.54 9.28 -11.99
N VAL A 127 -18.08 8.29 -11.28
CA VAL A 127 -17.73 6.87 -11.47
C VAL A 127 -18.54 6.31 -12.62
N VAL A 128 -17.89 5.59 -13.54
CA VAL A 128 -18.55 4.93 -14.66
C VAL A 128 -19.00 3.54 -14.20
N ASP A 129 -20.27 3.21 -14.34
CA ASP A 129 -20.95 2.05 -13.72
C ASP A 129 -20.20 0.70 -13.81
N HIS A 130 -19.47 0.44 -14.89
CA HIS A 130 -18.76 -0.83 -15.03
C HIS A 130 -17.38 -0.88 -14.36
N ILE A 131 -16.80 0.26 -13.97
CA ILE A 131 -15.57 0.31 -13.15
C ILE A 131 -15.88 0.00 -11.70
N ALA A 132 -17.08 0.29 -11.23
CA ALA A 132 -17.52 0.01 -9.86
C ALA A 132 -17.49 -1.49 -9.49
N THR A 133 -17.37 -2.39 -10.47
CA THR A 133 -17.19 -3.83 -10.22
C THR A 133 -15.78 -4.21 -9.85
N LEU A 134 -14.78 -3.38 -10.17
CA LEU A 134 -13.42 -3.52 -9.72
C LEU A 134 -13.34 -2.81 -8.36
N ALA A 135 -12.97 -3.51 -7.32
CA ALA A 135 -12.92 -2.97 -5.96
C ALA A 135 -12.37 -1.54 -5.94
N CYS A 136 -13.24 -0.55 -5.85
CA CYS A 136 -12.88 0.85 -5.71
C CYS A 136 -11.96 1.02 -4.50
N ALA A 137 -10.68 1.21 -4.74
CA ALA A 137 -9.68 1.50 -3.72
C ALA A 137 -8.82 2.65 -4.21
N ASN A 138 -8.76 3.71 -3.44
CA ASN A 138 -7.79 4.78 -3.62
C ASN A 138 -6.87 4.75 -2.39
N ARG A 139 -5.58 4.44 -2.60
CA ARG A 139 -4.65 4.24 -1.48
C ARG A 139 -3.91 5.50 -1.09
N ASN A 140 -3.77 6.43 -2.02
CA ASN A 140 -2.82 7.52 -1.86
C ASN A 140 -3.13 8.69 -2.79
N ALA A 141 -2.77 9.88 -2.33
CA ALA A 141 -2.58 11.09 -3.10
C ALA A 141 -1.19 11.67 -2.75
N THR A 142 -0.76 12.72 -3.42
CA THR A 142 0.48 13.43 -3.11
C THR A 142 0.24 14.93 -3.17
N LEU A 143 0.74 15.65 -2.17
CA LEU A 143 0.79 17.11 -2.16
C LEU A 143 2.04 17.60 -2.91
N TYR A 144 1.89 18.60 -3.76
CA TYR A 144 2.98 19.28 -4.43
C TYR A 144 2.59 20.70 -4.80
N LYS A 145 3.32 21.69 -4.32
CA LYS A 145 2.94 23.12 -4.42
C LYS A 145 1.53 23.34 -3.84
N ASP A 146 0.68 24.02 -4.59
CA ASP A 146 -0.75 24.22 -4.25
C ASP A 146 -1.64 23.09 -4.83
N GLN A 147 -1.09 21.93 -5.14
CA GLN A 147 -1.77 20.82 -5.80
C GLN A 147 -1.91 19.61 -4.89
N LEU A 148 -3.06 18.95 -4.95
CA LEU A 148 -3.29 17.60 -4.52
C LEU A 148 -3.44 16.71 -5.76
N ILE A 149 -2.46 15.85 -6.02
CA ILE A 149 -2.42 14.99 -7.20
C ILE A 149 -2.97 13.61 -6.86
N ILE A 150 -3.93 13.13 -7.63
CA ILE A 150 -4.58 11.83 -7.49
C ILE A 150 -4.50 11.03 -8.79
N ALA A 151 -4.55 9.71 -8.68
CA ALA A 151 -4.69 8.78 -9.79
C ALA A 151 -6.02 8.04 -9.67
N THR A 152 -6.84 8.04 -10.71
CA THR A 152 -8.24 7.70 -10.63
C THR A 152 -8.60 6.34 -11.24
N MET A 153 -9.74 5.79 -10.84
CA MET A 153 -10.25 4.50 -11.32
C MET A 153 -10.53 4.47 -12.82
N ASP A 154 -10.75 5.62 -13.46
CA ASP A 154 -10.93 5.74 -14.90
C ASP A 154 -9.62 6.04 -15.65
N ALA A 155 -8.47 5.71 -15.03
CA ALA A 155 -7.11 5.79 -15.57
C ALA A 155 -6.65 7.22 -15.94
N TYR A 156 -7.03 8.22 -15.14
CA TYR A 156 -6.54 9.58 -15.24
C TYR A 156 -5.58 9.92 -14.10
N LEU A 157 -4.68 10.85 -14.36
CA LEU A 157 -4.06 11.69 -13.35
C LEU A 157 -4.83 12.99 -13.29
N VAL A 158 -5.18 13.42 -12.08
CA VAL A 158 -5.94 14.64 -11.81
C VAL A 158 -5.23 15.45 -10.75
N SER A 159 -5.03 16.72 -11.00
CA SER A 159 -4.55 17.69 -10.03
C SER A 159 -5.70 18.55 -9.55
N LEU A 160 -5.86 18.64 -8.25
CA LEU A 160 -6.81 19.51 -7.57
C LEU A 160 -6.05 20.66 -6.92
N ASN A 161 -6.62 21.85 -6.92
CA ASN A 161 -6.12 22.91 -6.06
C ASN A 161 -6.34 22.51 -4.59
N ALA A 162 -5.27 22.45 -3.81
CA ALA A 162 -5.32 21.96 -2.42
C ALA A 162 -6.19 22.82 -1.50
N ARG A 163 -6.40 24.11 -1.84
CA ARG A 163 -7.23 25.04 -1.04
C ARG A 163 -8.71 24.97 -1.39
N THR A 164 -9.06 24.63 -2.66
CA THR A 164 -10.44 24.73 -3.14
C THR A 164 -11.06 23.41 -3.59
N GLY A 165 -10.27 22.37 -3.83
CA GLY A 165 -10.72 21.11 -4.43
C GLY A 165 -11.04 21.20 -5.93
N GLU A 166 -10.85 22.37 -6.57
CA GLU A 166 -11.10 22.54 -7.99
C GLU A 166 -10.02 21.87 -8.85
N VAL A 167 -10.43 21.25 -9.98
CA VAL A 167 -9.51 20.62 -10.92
C VAL A 167 -8.64 21.70 -11.60
N THR A 168 -7.32 21.56 -11.50
CA THR A 168 -6.36 22.45 -12.17
C THR A 168 -5.93 21.88 -13.53
N TRP A 169 -5.71 20.59 -13.59
CA TRP A 169 -5.49 19.86 -14.82
C TRP A 169 -5.88 18.38 -14.66
N GLU A 170 -6.15 17.70 -15.77
CA GLU A 170 -6.33 16.25 -15.83
C GLU A 170 -5.68 15.66 -17.10
N ARG A 171 -5.18 14.42 -17.00
CA ARG A 171 -4.54 13.69 -18.10
C ARG A 171 -4.99 12.24 -18.11
N GLN A 172 -5.53 11.81 -19.24
CA GLN A 172 -5.80 10.39 -19.45
C GLN A 172 -4.50 9.64 -19.72
N VAL A 173 -4.21 8.60 -18.93
CA VAL A 173 -2.98 7.80 -19.04
C VAL A 173 -3.28 6.42 -19.60
N GLY A 174 -4.46 5.89 -19.36
CA GLY A 174 -4.90 4.59 -19.81
C GLY A 174 -6.34 4.63 -20.35
N ASP A 175 -6.80 3.47 -20.83
CA ASP A 175 -8.17 3.28 -21.33
C ASP A 175 -8.96 2.40 -20.36
N TRP A 176 -9.82 3.04 -19.56
CA TRP A 176 -10.68 2.34 -18.59
C TRP A 176 -11.71 1.43 -19.27
N THR A 177 -12.07 1.67 -20.54
CA THR A 177 -13.04 0.83 -21.25
C THR A 177 -12.55 -0.59 -21.50
N VAL A 178 -11.22 -0.79 -21.44
CA VAL A 178 -10.56 -2.09 -21.50
C VAL A 178 -10.03 -2.56 -20.15
N GLY A 179 -10.49 -1.95 -19.04
CA GLY A 179 -10.20 -2.37 -17.68
C GLY A 179 -8.97 -1.75 -17.03
N GLN A 180 -8.23 -0.87 -17.73
CA GLN A 180 -7.11 -0.13 -17.11
C GLN A 180 -7.64 0.86 -16.07
N HIS A 181 -6.98 0.91 -14.93
CA HIS A 181 -7.35 1.77 -13.81
C HIS A 181 -6.17 2.01 -12.88
N TYR A 182 -6.30 2.98 -12.00
CA TYR A 182 -5.40 3.15 -10.86
C TYR A 182 -6.06 2.65 -9.57
N SER A 183 -5.28 2.04 -8.70
CA SER A 183 -5.67 1.66 -7.33
C SER A 183 -4.58 2.00 -6.31
N GLY A 184 -3.35 2.21 -6.77
CA GLY A 184 -2.29 2.91 -6.06
C GLY A 184 -2.31 4.38 -6.42
N GLY A 185 -1.84 5.25 -5.54
CA GLY A 185 -1.75 6.66 -5.84
C GLY A 185 -0.41 7.05 -6.46
N PRO A 186 -0.33 8.27 -7.00
CA PRO A 186 0.90 8.84 -7.52
C PRO A 186 1.84 9.24 -6.38
N GLN A 187 3.13 9.35 -6.70
CA GLN A 187 4.12 10.01 -5.85
C GLN A 187 4.94 11.00 -6.65
N VAL A 188 5.36 12.08 -6.02
CA VAL A 188 6.20 13.10 -6.67
C VAL A 188 7.63 12.98 -6.18
N PHE A 189 8.55 12.70 -7.10
CA PHE A 189 9.99 12.65 -6.87
C PHE A 189 10.69 13.56 -7.87
N ASP A 190 11.48 14.50 -7.39
CA ASP A 190 12.25 15.43 -8.22
C ASP A 190 11.40 16.10 -9.34
N GLY A 191 10.20 16.55 -9.00
CA GLY A 191 9.27 17.20 -9.93
C GLY A 191 8.60 16.28 -10.94
N LYS A 192 8.70 14.96 -10.77
CA LYS A 192 8.07 13.94 -11.61
C LYS A 192 7.03 13.15 -10.82
N ILE A 193 5.84 13.00 -11.37
CA ILE A 193 4.80 12.11 -10.85
C ILE A 193 5.11 10.70 -11.33
N ILE A 194 5.35 9.77 -10.41
CA ILE A 194 5.57 8.37 -10.71
C ILE A 194 4.32 7.57 -10.36
N THR A 195 3.86 6.75 -11.29
CA THR A 195 2.70 5.88 -11.06
C THR A 195 2.75 4.62 -11.92
N GLY A 196 2.05 3.57 -11.49
CA GLY A 196 1.96 2.30 -12.19
C GLY A 196 0.52 1.91 -12.52
N MET A 197 0.31 1.41 -13.73
CA MET A 197 -1.01 1.01 -14.22
C MET A 197 -1.45 -0.32 -13.63
N SER A 198 -2.75 -0.44 -13.39
CA SER A 198 -3.46 -1.64 -12.97
C SER A 198 -4.45 -2.12 -14.04
N GLY A 199 -5.03 -3.32 -13.84
CA GLY A 199 -6.17 -3.78 -14.63
C GLY A 199 -5.85 -4.23 -16.05
N CYS A 200 -4.59 -4.54 -16.35
CA CYS A 200 -4.15 -5.01 -17.67
C CYS A 200 -4.47 -6.50 -17.88
N TYR A 201 -5.70 -6.88 -17.56
CA TYR A 201 -6.18 -8.26 -17.66
C TYR A 201 -6.97 -8.53 -18.96
N TYR A 202 -7.55 -7.48 -19.53
CA TYR A 202 -8.46 -7.53 -20.66
C TYR A 202 -7.84 -7.06 -21.98
N ILE A 203 -6.72 -6.35 -21.93
CA ILE A 203 -6.12 -5.69 -23.08
C ILE A 203 -5.06 -6.55 -23.80
N ASN A 204 -4.69 -6.08 -24.98
CA ASN A 204 -3.74 -6.73 -25.88
C ASN A 204 -2.26 -6.49 -25.50
N THR A 205 -1.99 -5.98 -24.32
CA THR A 205 -0.64 -5.70 -23.83
C THR A 205 -0.60 -5.79 -22.32
N GLY A 206 0.59 -5.95 -21.73
CA GLY A 206 0.80 -5.82 -20.30
C GLY A 206 0.61 -4.39 -19.79
N CYS A 207 0.84 -4.21 -18.50
CA CYS A 207 0.84 -2.91 -17.84
C CYS A 207 2.15 -2.14 -18.06
N TRP A 208 2.21 -0.96 -17.48
CA TRP A 208 3.37 -0.06 -17.54
C TRP A 208 3.51 0.78 -16.28
N ILE A 209 4.68 1.38 -16.16
CA ILE A 209 5.02 2.41 -15.18
C ILE A 209 5.26 3.70 -15.98
N THR A 210 4.80 4.84 -15.48
CA THR A 210 4.97 6.14 -16.12
C THR A 210 5.55 7.19 -15.19
N ALA A 211 6.27 8.15 -15.78
CA ALA A 211 6.55 9.43 -15.16
C ALA A 211 5.85 10.54 -15.92
N HIS A 212 5.38 11.52 -15.18
CA HIS A 212 4.74 12.72 -15.71
C HIS A 212 5.34 13.95 -15.05
N ASP A 213 5.39 15.06 -15.78
CA ASP A 213 5.75 16.36 -15.21
C ASP A 213 4.73 16.76 -14.12
N ALA A 214 5.20 17.11 -12.93
CA ALA A 214 4.33 17.37 -11.79
C ALA A 214 3.54 18.68 -11.89
N ASP A 215 3.96 19.61 -12.72
CA ASP A 215 3.27 20.87 -12.93
C ASP A 215 2.15 20.76 -13.99
N THR A 216 2.36 19.96 -15.03
CA THR A 216 1.50 19.92 -16.21
C THR A 216 0.77 18.59 -16.41
N GLY A 217 1.24 17.50 -15.77
CA GLY A 217 0.76 16.15 -15.98
C GLY A 217 1.19 15.52 -17.31
N GLU A 218 2.05 16.18 -18.11
CA GLU A 218 2.53 15.63 -19.39
C GLU A 218 3.41 14.40 -19.17
N GLU A 219 3.20 13.34 -19.96
CA GLU A 219 3.98 12.11 -19.86
C GLU A 219 5.43 12.34 -20.32
N LEU A 220 6.39 12.02 -19.45
CA LEU A 220 7.82 12.14 -19.72
C LEU A 220 8.40 10.85 -20.27
N TRP A 221 8.05 9.72 -19.66
CA TRP A 221 8.44 8.40 -20.11
C TRP A 221 7.43 7.32 -19.69
N ARG A 222 7.49 6.18 -20.39
CA ARG A 222 6.67 4.98 -20.12
C ARG A 222 7.51 3.73 -20.29
N THR A 223 7.46 2.84 -19.28
CA THR A 223 8.18 1.56 -19.26
C THR A 223 7.20 0.41 -19.14
N ASN A 224 7.19 -0.49 -20.12
CA ASN A 224 6.35 -1.68 -20.10
C ASN A 224 6.85 -2.65 -19.03
N THR A 225 5.92 -3.17 -18.21
CA THR A 225 6.21 -4.22 -17.22
C THR A 225 6.14 -5.64 -17.81
N VAL A 226 5.57 -5.76 -19.02
CA VAL A 226 5.52 -6.98 -19.80
C VAL A 226 6.15 -6.69 -21.17
N PRO A 227 7.33 -7.23 -21.47
CA PRO A 227 8.05 -6.95 -22.71
C PRO A 227 7.37 -7.60 -23.91
N LYS A 228 7.48 -6.93 -25.06
CA LYS A 228 7.04 -7.43 -26.36
C LYS A 228 8.09 -8.37 -26.96
N ILE A 229 7.71 -9.05 -28.05
CA ILE A 229 8.64 -9.83 -28.87
C ILE A 229 9.74 -8.89 -29.38
N GLY A 230 11.01 -9.27 -29.12
CA GLY A 230 12.20 -8.49 -29.52
C GLY A 230 12.66 -7.46 -28.49
N GLU A 231 11.90 -7.18 -27.44
CA GLU A 231 12.35 -6.36 -26.31
C GLU A 231 13.13 -7.23 -25.29
N PRO A 232 14.05 -6.64 -24.50
CA PRO A 232 14.76 -7.37 -23.44
C PRO A 232 13.78 -8.05 -22.46
N GLY A 233 13.98 -9.35 -22.21
CA GLY A 233 13.08 -10.19 -21.39
C GLY A 233 11.89 -10.78 -22.18
N GLY A 234 11.65 -10.34 -23.41
CA GLY A 234 10.56 -10.84 -24.26
C GLY A 234 10.68 -12.33 -24.60
N GLU A 235 11.90 -12.84 -24.67
CA GLU A 235 12.22 -14.26 -24.90
C GLU A 235 11.71 -15.17 -23.80
N THR A 236 11.55 -14.65 -22.57
CA THR A 236 11.06 -15.42 -21.41
C THR A 236 9.57 -15.77 -21.49
N TRP A 237 8.83 -15.18 -22.43
CA TRP A 237 7.43 -15.46 -22.73
C TRP A 237 7.27 -16.52 -23.86
N GLY A 238 8.38 -17.07 -24.39
CA GLY A 238 8.35 -17.99 -25.51
C GLY A 238 7.73 -17.35 -26.76
N ASP A 239 7.03 -18.16 -27.53
CA ASP A 239 6.37 -17.74 -28.79
C ASP A 239 5.00 -17.09 -28.60
N LEU A 240 4.62 -16.76 -27.33
CA LEU A 240 3.32 -16.17 -27.04
C LEU A 240 3.19 -14.81 -27.76
N PRO A 241 2.14 -14.61 -28.60
CA PRO A 241 1.92 -13.35 -29.30
C PRO A 241 1.76 -12.17 -28.32
N ASN A 242 2.16 -10.96 -28.74
CA ASN A 242 2.10 -9.77 -27.90
C ASN A 242 0.71 -9.49 -27.33
N GLU A 243 -0.33 -9.73 -28.12
CA GLU A 243 -1.74 -9.53 -27.72
C GLU A 243 -2.24 -10.50 -26.63
N LEU A 244 -1.48 -11.55 -26.34
CA LEU A 244 -1.76 -12.49 -25.26
C LEU A 244 -0.82 -12.34 -24.07
N ARG A 245 0.23 -11.48 -24.15
CA ARG A 245 1.14 -11.16 -23.04
C ARG A 245 0.50 -10.12 -22.15
N ARG A 246 -0.02 -10.54 -21.00
CA ARG A 246 -0.88 -9.71 -20.13
C ARG A 246 -0.49 -9.82 -18.65
N GLY A 247 -1.04 -8.90 -17.84
CA GLY A 247 -0.73 -8.77 -16.42
C GLY A 247 0.39 -7.78 -16.16
N GLY A 248 1.20 -8.05 -15.17
CA GLY A 248 2.30 -7.17 -14.79
C GLY A 248 1.83 -5.85 -14.21
N SER A 249 0.68 -5.80 -13.54
CA SER A 249 0.17 -4.59 -12.88
C SER A 249 1.17 -4.08 -11.84
N ALA A 250 1.40 -2.76 -11.81
CA ALA A 250 2.24 -2.08 -10.83
C ALA A 250 1.34 -1.22 -9.93
N TRP A 251 0.52 -1.86 -9.11
CA TRP A 251 -0.62 -1.25 -8.43
C TRP A 251 -0.35 -0.72 -7.02
N MET A 252 0.91 -0.69 -6.59
CA MET A 252 1.33 -0.04 -5.35
C MET A 252 2.31 1.09 -5.65
N PRO A 253 2.42 2.09 -4.78
CA PRO A 253 3.37 3.19 -4.97
C PRO A 253 4.82 2.73 -4.98
N ALA A 254 5.68 3.48 -5.68
CA ALA A 254 7.12 3.25 -5.78
C ALA A 254 7.88 3.96 -4.67
N SER A 255 8.98 3.39 -4.17
CA SER A 255 9.98 4.11 -3.38
C SER A 255 11.07 4.72 -4.28
N TYR A 256 11.78 5.71 -3.75
CA TYR A 256 12.80 6.45 -4.50
C TYR A 256 14.02 6.74 -3.63
N ASP A 257 15.18 6.63 -4.25
CA ASP A 257 16.45 7.08 -3.69
C ASP A 257 17.07 8.17 -4.57
N ALA A 258 17.16 9.38 -4.04
CA ALA A 258 17.65 10.54 -4.79
C ALA A 258 19.15 10.48 -5.11
N GLU A 259 19.98 9.84 -4.27
CA GLU A 259 21.42 9.73 -4.50
C GLU A 259 21.71 8.76 -5.64
N LEU A 260 20.99 7.63 -5.69
CA LEU A 260 21.09 6.66 -6.79
C LEU A 260 20.30 7.08 -8.02
N ASN A 261 19.38 8.03 -7.89
CA ASN A 261 18.37 8.41 -8.88
C ASN A 261 17.57 7.19 -9.40
N LEU A 262 17.20 6.30 -8.47
CA LEU A 262 16.48 5.06 -8.74
C LEU A 262 15.10 5.04 -8.10
N ILE A 263 14.12 4.62 -8.89
CA ILE A 263 12.76 4.28 -8.47
C ILE A 263 12.70 2.76 -8.30
N PHE A 264 12.19 2.30 -7.14
CA PHE A 264 11.98 0.87 -6.89
C PHE A 264 10.49 0.56 -6.93
N MET A 265 10.08 -0.25 -7.91
CA MET A 265 8.67 -0.56 -8.11
C MET A 265 8.43 -2.06 -8.26
N GLY A 266 7.30 -2.52 -7.75
CA GLY A 266 6.90 -3.90 -7.83
C GLY A 266 5.95 -4.19 -8.97
N VAL A 267 6.10 -5.38 -9.53
CA VAL A 267 5.28 -5.89 -10.63
C VAL A 267 4.52 -7.13 -10.17
N ALA A 268 3.22 -7.15 -10.42
CA ALA A 268 2.31 -8.22 -10.06
C ALA A 268 2.39 -9.42 -11.04
N VAL A 269 1.49 -10.35 -10.85
CA VAL A 269 1.42 -11.63 -11.58
C VAL A 269 1.17 -11.49 -13.08
N PRO A 270 1.57 -12.50 -13.87
CA PRO A 270 1.12 -12.64 -15.26
C PRO A 270 -0.34 -13.09 -15.33
N ILE A 271 -1.03 -12.78 -16.41
CA ILE A 271 -2.43 -13.16 -16.67
C ILE A 271 -2.54 -13.96 -17.98
N PRO A 272 -3.24 -15.08 -17.96
CA PRO A 272 -3.79 -15.89 -16.84
C PRO A 272 -2.74 -16.28 -15.81
N TRP A 273 -3.15 -16.61 -14.55
CA TRP A 273 -2.19 -16.97 -13.50
C TRP A 273 -1.39 -18.22 -13.81
N GLY A 274 -2.04 -19.26 -14.36
CA GLY A 274 -1.40 -20.54 -14.64
C GLY A 274 -0.56 -20.54 -15.93
N SER A 275 0.66 -21.05 -15.88
CA SER A 275 1.54 -21.22 -17.04
C SER A 275 0.90 -22.09 -18.13
N ILE A 276 0.13 -23.11 -17.73
CA ILE A 276 -0.63 -23.97 -18.66
C ILE A 276 -1.84 -23.27 -19.29
N GLN A 277 -2.37 -22.23 -18.64
CA GLN A 277 -3.45 -21.41 -19.17
C GLN A 277 -2.91 -20.33 -20.14
N ARG A 278 -1.67 -19.86 -19.94
CA ARG A 278 -0.98 -18.90 -20.79
C ARG A 278 -0.22 -19.52 -21.97
N ASP A 279 0.06 -20.81 -21.90
CA ASP A 279 0.98 -21.51 -22.79
C ASP A 279 2.43 -21.01 -22.71
N THR A 280 2.90 -20.75 -21.47
CA THR A 280 4.26 -20.25 -21.18
C THR A 280 5.04 -21.20 -20.28
N ARG A 281 4.83 -22.52 -20.41
CA ARG A 281 5.48 -23.53 -19.56
C ARG A 281 6.99 -23.44 -19.66
N GLY A 282 7.65 -23.34 -18.48
CA GLY A 282 9.10 -23.22 -18.38
C GLY A 282 9.68 -21.84 -18.68
N GLY A 283 8.86 -20.86 -19.05
CA GLY A 283 9.27 -19.48 -19.21
C GLY A 283 9.17 -18.70 -17.90
N ASP A 284 10.15 -17.84 -17.64
CA ASP A 284 10.16 -16.97 -16.43
C ASP A 284 9.13 -15.84 -16.50
N VAL A 285 8.66 -15.47 -17.70
CA VAL A 285 7.66 -14.42 -18.01
C VAL A 285 7.98 -13.06 -17.38
N LEU A 286 9.18 -12.55 -17.66
CA LEU A 286 9.66 -11.23 -17.20
C LEU A 286 8.71 -10.11 -17.65
N TYR A 287 8.51 -9.03 -16.88
CA TYR A 287 9.06 -8.77 -15.54
C TYR A 287 8.02 -9.01 -14.46
N THR A 288 7.07 -9.93 -14.67
CA THR A 288 6.04 -10.24 -13.67
C THR A 288 6.68 -10.78 -12.39
N ASN A 289 6.03 -10.53 -11.25
CA ASN A 289 6.51 -10.90 -9.92
C ASN A 289 7.94 -10.44 -9.59
N SER A 290 8.30 -9.26 -10.07
CA SER A 290 9.65 -8.71 -9.91
C SER A 290 9.66 -7.41 -9.12
N THR A 291 10.83 -7.11 -8.56
CA THR A 291 11.24 -5.75 -8.22
C THR A 291 12.00 -5.19 -9.40
N LEU A 292 11.63 -3.98 -9.84
CA LEU A 292 12.35 -3.21 -10.84
C LEU A 292 13.01 -2.01 -10.18
N ALA A 293 14.26 -1.72 -10.55
CA ALA A 293 14.89 -0.44 -10.32
C ALA A 293 14.95 0.30 -11.65
N LEU A 294 14.31 1.46 -11.68
CA LEU A 294 14.19 2.30 -12.86
C LEU A 294 14.98 3.59 -12.66
N ASN A 295 15.71 4.02 -13.69
CA ASN A 295 16.27 5.37 -13.70
C ASN A 295 15.11 6.38 -13.68
N ALA A 296 15.11 7.31 -12.73
CA ALA A 296 13.99 8.24 -12.53
C ALA A 296 13.81 9.24 -13.69
N ASP A 297 14.87 9.52 -14.47
CA ASP A 297 14.81 10.48 -15.58
C ASP A 297 14.35 9.84 -16.88
N THR A 298 14.70 8.57 -17.11
CA THR A 298 14.50 7.91 -18.41
C THR A 298 13.49 6.77 -18.38
N GLY A 299 13.17 6.23 -17.19
CA GLY A 299 12.36 5.02 -17.03
C GLY A 299 13.07 3.73 -17.44
N GLU A 300 14.37 3.78 -17.79
CA GLU A 300 15.14 2.60 -18.15
C GLU A 300 15.26 1.65 -16.95
N ILE A 301 15.06 0.34 -17.17
CA ILE A 301 15.28 -0.70 -16.16
C ILE A 301 16.78 -0.86 -15.97
N VAL A 302 17.31 -0.39 -14.84
CA VAL A 302 18.73 -0.49 -14.47
C VAL A 302 19.06 -1.90 -14.00
N TRP A 303 18.17 -2.47 -13.17
CA TRP A 303 18.23 -3.84 -12.74
C TRP A 303 16.86 -4.37 -12.33
N TYR A 304 16.72 -5.69 -12.25
CA TYR A 304 15.55 -6.35 -11.70
C TYR A 304 15.94 -7.55 -10.85
N PHE A 305 15.02 -7.96 -9.97
CA PHE A 305 15.06 -9.23 -9.24
C PHE A 305 13.68 -9.89 -9.32
N GLN A 306 13.59 -11.10 -9.87
CA GLN A 306 12.32 -11.80 -10.03
C GLN A 306 12.06 -12.74 -8.85
N HIS A 307 11.08 -12.42 -8.02
CA HIS A 307 10.78 -13.19 -6.81
C HIS A 307 10.10 -14.52 -7.12
N ILE A 308 9.20 -14.57 -8.09
CA ILE A 308 8.51 -15.80 -8.53
C ILE A 308 8.57 -15.89 -10.06
N PRO A 309 9.56 -16.61 -10.62
CA PRO A 309 9.61 -16.86 -12.06
C PRO A 309 8.45 -17.79 -12.48
N GLY A 310 7.84 -17.49 -13.64
CA GLY A 310 6.84 -18.33 -14.28
C GLY A 310 5.53 -18.54 -13.52
N GLY A 311 5.27 -17.81 -12.46
CA GLY A 311 4.21 -18.00 -11.46
C GLY A 311 2.93 -18.68 -11.93
N ASN A 312 2.41 -19.64 -11.13
CA ASN A 312 1.18 -20.40 -11.38
C ASN A 312 0.03 -20.04 -10.44
N TRP A 313 0.30 -19.14 -9.49
CA TRP A 313 -0.61 -18.78 -8.42
C TRP A 313 -0.82 -17.26 -8.39
N ASP A 314 -1.86 -16.80 -7.76
CA ASP A 314 -2.06 -15.37 -7.49
C ASP A 314 -1.16 -14.91 -6.31
N GLN A 315 0.15 -14.93 -6.52
CA GLN A 315 1.19 -14.58 -5.55
C GLN A 315 1.90 -13.28 -5.96
N ASP A 316 1.13 -12.18 -5.96
CA ASP A 316 1.58 -10.84 -6.38
C ASP A 316 2.84 -10.34 -5.65
N HIS A 317 3.67 -9.52 -6.35
CA HIS A 317 4.85 -8.85 -5.81
C HIS A 317 4.90 -7.33 -6.06
N PRO A 318 3.77 -6.61 -6.09
CA PRO A 318 3.79 -5.16 -6.27
C PRO A 318 3.96 -4.39 -4.96
N PHE A 319 4.07 -5.06 -3.79
CA PHE A 319 4.03 -4.41 -2.48
C PHE A 319 5.28 -3.58 -2.22
N GLU A 320 5.28 -2.89 -1.11
CA GLU A 320 6.24 -1.86 -0.78
C GLU A 320 7.69 -2.36 -0.64
N ARG A 321 8.65 -1.53 -1.08
CA ARG A 321 10.08 -1.67 -0.86
C ARG A 321 10.54 -0.47 -0.04
N ILE A 322 11.25 -0.74 1.04
CA ILE A 322 11.79 0.29 1.92
C ILE A 322 13.27 0.47 1.59
N VAL A 323 13.71 1.72 1.45
CA VAL A 323 15.14 2.04 1.25
C VAL A 323 15.76 2.33 2.60
N VAL A 324 16.80 1.59 2.98
CA VAL A 324 17.51 1.73 4.26
C VAL A 324 19.01 1.69 4.01
N GLU A 325 19.77 2.50 4.74
CA GLU A 325 21.22 2.41 4.80
C GLU A 325 21.64 1.74 6.11
N THR A 326 22.26 0.57 6.03
CA THR A 326 22.63 -0.24 7.20
C THR A 326 23.93 -1.01 6.97
N GLU A 327 24.54 -1.49 8.05
CA GLU A 327 25.56 -2.53 7.95
C GLU A 327 24.87 -3.87 7.62
N VAL A 328 25.37 -4.58 6.61
CA VAL A 328 24.83 -5.88 6.21
C VAL A 328 25.67 -6.98 6.83
N THR A 329 25.11 -7.62 7.86
CA THR A 329 25.78 -8.67 8.65
C THR A 329 24.82 -9.82 8.95
N PRO A 330 24.20 -10.46 7.92
CA PRO A 330 23.14 -11.45 8.15
C PRO A 330 23.66 -12.64 8.94
N VAL A 331 22.86 -13.09 9.90
CA VAL A 331 23.14 -14.27 10.72
C VAL A 331 22.51 -15.49 10.04
N ALA A 332 23.34 -16.47 9.66
CA ALA A 332 22.91 -17.60 8.85
C ALA A 332 21.72 -18.39 9.44
N ASP A 333 21.71 -18.61 10.75
CA ASP A 333 20.64 -19.34 11.44
C ASP A 333 19.36 -18.49 11.67
N ALA A 334 19.44 -17.19 11.39
CA ALA A 334 18.32 -16.25 11.60
C ALA A 334 17.53 -15.94 10.30
N VAL A 335 18.09 -16.25 9.14
CA VAL A 335 17.51 -15.99 7.82
C VAL A 335 17.19 -17.31 7.10
N SER A 336 16.23 -17.29 6.17
CA SER A 336 15.89 -18.49 5.38
C SER A 336 16.91 -18.73 4.26
N TRP A 337 17.41 -17.66 3.66
CA TRP A 337 18.43 -17.70 2.60
C TRP A 337 19.40 -16.53 2.75
N ILE A 338 20.68 -16.81 2.49
CA ILE A 338 21.77 -15.84 2.56
C ILE A 338 22.64 -15.94 1.29
N ASN A 339 23.14 -14.82 0.82
CA ASN A 339 24.14 -14.80 -0.23
C ASN A 339 25.50 -15.26 0.35
N PRO A 340 26.05 -16.39 -0.08
CA PRO A 340 27.30 -16.92 0.44
C PRO A 340 28.53 -16.04 0.14
N ASN A 341 28.40 -15.08 -0.77
CA ASN A 341 29.47 -14.15 -1.12
C ASN A 341 29.61 -12.98 -0.14
N ILE A 342 28.68 -12.84 0.81
CA ILE A 342 28.79 -11.84 1.88
C ILE A 342 29.77 -12.37 2.94
N THR A 343 31.02 -11.96 2.83
CA THR A 343 32.11 -12.44 3.70
C THR A 343 32.57 -11.44 4.75
N SER A 344 32.10 -10.21 4.67
CA SER A 344 32.44 -9.13 5.60
C SER A 344 31.27 -8.17 5.78
N SER A 345 31.20 -7.53 6.94
CA SER A 345 30.24 -6.44 7.15
C SER A 345 30.59 -5.27 6.24
N ALA A 346 29.58 -4.71 5.59
CA ALA A 346 29.70 -3.49 4.82
C ALA A 346 28.44 -2.65 5.01
N ARG A 347 28.65 -1.34 5.16
CA ARG A 347 27.54 -0.39 5.13
C ARG A 347 27.06 -0.29 3.70
N ARG A 348 25.78 -0.58 3.49
CA ARG A 348 25.14 -0.59 2.17
C ARG A 348 23.80 0.13 2.23
N LYS A 349 23.43 0.72 1.12
CA LYS A 349 22.05 1.12 0.86
C LYS A 349 21.32 -0.09 0.31
N VAL A 350 20.26 -0.50 1.01
CA VAL A 350 19.48 -1.70 0.66
C VAL A 350 18.02 -1.34 0.42
N ILE A 351 17.37 -2.10 -0.44
CA ILE A 351 15.92 -2.19 -0.45
C ILE A 351 15.51 -3.44 0.33
N THR A 352 14.56 -3.28 1.24
CA THR A 352 14.08 -4.37 2.09
C THR A 352 12.57 -4.28 2.28
N GLY A 353 11.95 -5.30 2.85
CA GLY A 353 10.51 -5.39 3.12
C GLY A 353 9.89 -6.66 2.59
N ILE A 354 8.57 -6.73 2.62
CA ILE A 354 7.81 -7.87 2.10
C ILE A 354 7.18 -7.47 0.76
N PRO A 355 7.87 -7.68 -0.37
CA PRO A 355 7.42 -7.21 -1.67
C PRO A 355 6.24 -8.01 -2.24
N GLY A 356 5.85 -9.13 -1.63
CA GLY A 356 4.84 -10.00 -2.19
C GLY A 356 4.10 -10.89 -1.21
N LYS A 357 3.04 -11.50 -1.70
CA LYS A 357 2.10 -12.37 -0.95
C LYS A 357 2.74 -13.54 -0.20
N PRO A 358 3.87 -14.16 -0.61
CA PRO A 358 4.50 -15.21 0.18
C PRO A 358 4.88 -14.82 1.62
N GLY A 359 5.01 -13.51 1.91
CA GLY A 359 5.34 -13.06 3.27
C GLY A 359 6.81 -13.29 3.61
N ILE A 360 7.67 -13.05 2.66
CA ILE A 360 9.13 -13.16 2.79
C ILE A 360 9.71 -11.76 2.79
N VAL A 361 10.49 -11.42 3.82
CA VAL A 361 11.35 -10.23 3.81
C VAL A 361 12.51 -10.52 2.86
N TRP A 362 12.66 -9.69 1.84
CA TRP A 362 13.78 -9.72 0.91
C TRP A 362 14.66 -8.50 1.14
N THR A 363 15.96 -8.69 1.15
CA THR A 363 16.94 -7.61 1.26
C THR A 363 17.92 -7.70 0.10
N LEU A 364 17.90 -6.66 -0.74
CA LEU A 364 18.72 -6.54 -1.94
C LEU A 364 19.56 -5.26 -1.85
N ASP A 365 20.75 -5.26 -2.43
CA ASP A 365 21.53 -4.04 -2.62
C ASP A 365 20.78 -3.07 -3.55
N ALA A 366 20.55 -1.84 -3.10
CA ALA A 366 19.72 -0.88 -3.83
C ALA A 366 20.32 -0.43 -5.16
N ALA A 367 21.65 -0.34 -5.25
CA ALA A 367 22.33 0.12 -6.46
C ALA A 367 22.40 -0.97 -7.54
N THR A 368 22.51 -2.23 -7.14
CA THR A 368 22.85 -3.32 -8.07
C THR A 368 21.78 -4.41 -8.20
N GLY A 369 20.84 -4.50 -7.24
CA GLY A 369 19.90 -5.61 -7.15
C GLY A 369 20.53 -6.93 -6.67
N GLU A 370 21.78 -6.91 -6.16
CA GLU A 370 22.40 -8.08 -5.57
C GLU A 370 21.55 -8.61 -4.42
N PHE A 371 21.23 -9.91 -4.45
CA PHE A 371 20.57 -10.57 -3.33
C PHE A 371 21.51 -10.61 -2.12
N LEU A 372 21.02 -10.21 -0.96
CA LEU A 372 21.80 -10.21 0.29
C LEU A 372 21.30 -11.31 1.23
N TRP A 373 20.05 -11.25 1.63
CA TRP A 373 19.41 -12.26 2.45
C TRP A 373 17.88 -12.19 2.33
N ALA A 374 17.20 -13.27 2.72
CA ALA A 374 15.75 -13.29 2.84
C ALA A 374 15.29 -14.11 4.05
N LYS A 375 14.14 -13.71 4.63
CA LYS A 375 13.56 -14.31 5.82
C LYS A 375 12.06 -14.50 5.66
N GLU A 376 11.59 -15.71 5.88
CA GLU A 376 10.17 -16.02 5.98
C GLU A 376 9.59 -15.45 7.29
N THR A 377 8.42 -14.77 7.21
CA THR A 377 7.71 -14.22 8.37
C THR A 377 6.43 -15.00 8.70
N ASN A 378 6.02 -15.90 7.83
CA ASN A 378 4.90 -16.84 7.97
C ASN A 378 5.24 -18.14 7.28
N TYR A 379 4.44 -19.17 7.50
CA TYR A 379 4.57 -20.43 6.75
C TYR A 379 4.27 -20.20 5.26
N GLN A 380 5.18 -20.61 4.41
CA GLN A 380 5.03 -20.60 2.96
C GLN A 380 5.68 -21.85 2.31
N ASN A 381 5.22 -22.24 1.13
CA ASN A 381 5.80 -23.32 0.35
C ASN A 381 5.96 -22.98 -1.14
N VAL A 382 5.94 -21.69 -1.47
CA VAL A 382 6.04 -21.19 -2.85
C VAL A 382 7.51 -21.10 -3.28
N ILE A 383 8.36 -20.55 -2.41
CA ILE A 383 9.79 -20.35 -2.66
C ILE A 383 10.59 -21.32 -1.80
N VAL A 384 11.54 -22.02 -2.41
CA VAL A 384 12.41 -23.00 -1.74
C VAL A 384 13.90 -22.68 -1.84
N GLY A 385 14.26 -21.55 -2.47
CA GLY A 385 15.64 -21.12 -2.63
C GLY A 385 15.78 -19.85 -3.43
N VAL A 386 17.04 -19.45 -3.66
CA VAL A 386 17.41 -18.28 -4.45
C VAL A 386 18.49 -18.66 -5.45
N ASP A 387 18.26 -18.36 -6.72
CA ASP A 387 19.26 -18.38 -7.77
C ASP A 387 19.92 -17.00 -7.82
N ILE A 388 21.10 -16.90 -7.21
CA ILE A 388 21.81 -15.63 -7.03
C ILE A 388 22.31 -15.09 -8.37
N GLU A 389 22.87 -15.97 -9.24
CA GLU A 389 23.38 -15.59 -10.54
C GLU A 389 22.25 -15.22 -11.49
N GLY A 390 21.15 -15.98 -11.47
CA GLY A 390 19.94 -15.71 -12.25
C GLY A 390 19.08 -14.59 -11.70
N ARG A 391 19.40 -14.04 -10.52
CA ARG A 391 18.65 -12.97 -9.83
C ARG A 391 17.17 -13.28 -9.67
N LYS A 392 16.86 -14.49 -9.19
CA LYS A 392 15.47 -14.93 -9.04
C LYS A 392 15.27 -15.91 -7.89
N GLY A 393 14.02 -15.98 -7.42
CA GLY A 393 13.59 -17.05 -6.51
C GLY A 393 13.53 -18.39 -7.22
N ILE A 394 13.68 -19.47 -6.45
CA ILE A 394 13.47 -20.84 -6.92
C ILE A 394 12.11 -21.28 -6.40
N THR A 395 11.16 -21.51 -7.31
CA THR A 395 9.82 -21.97 -6.97
C THR A 395 9.82 -23.46 -6.60
N ASN A 396 8.91 -23.85 -5.71
CA ASN A 396 8.77 -25.24 -5.29
C ASN A 396 8.11 -26.08 -6.40
N PRO A 397 8.80 -27.07 -6.98
CA PRO A 397 8.25 -27.89 -8.04
C PRO A 397 7.10 -28.81 -7.57
N GLU A 398 6.98 -29.10 -6.26
CA GLU A 398 5.94 -29.97 -5.73
C GLU A 398 4.54 -29.33 -5.82
N ILE A 399 4.46 -28.01 -5.81
CA ILE A 399 3.20 -27.27 -5.93
C ILE A 399 2.94 -26.77 -7.35
N ASP A 400 3.80 -27.08 -8.31
CA ASP A 400 3.57 -26.73 -9.70
C ASP A 400 2.29 -27.39 -10.24
N ILE A 401 1.57 -26.68 -11.11
CA ILE A 401 0.29 -27.13 -11.68
C ILE A 401 0.50 -27.42 -13.16
N THR A 402 0.56 -28.70 -13.47
CA THR A 402 0.81 -29.22 -14.83
C THR A 402 -0.46 -29.63 -15.56
N GLU A 403 -1.60 -29.75 -14.85
CA GLU A 403 -2.88 -30.15 -15.40
C GLU A 403 -4.03 -29.29 -14.84
N ILE A 404 -5.04 -29.02 -15.68
CA ILE A 404 -6.26 -28.34 -15.24
C ILE A 404 -6.97 -29.19 -14.17
N ARG A 405 -7.47 -28.54 -13.11
CA ARG A 405 -8.11 -29.14 -11.93
C ARG A 405 -7.18 -30.01 -11.06
N GLN A 406 -5.87 -30.01 -11.31
CA GLN A 406 -4.90 -30.59 -10.40
C GLN A 406 -4.88 -29.80 -9.09
N ARG A 407 -5.24 -30.45 -8.00
CA ARG A 407 -5.29 -29.81 -6.67
C ARG A 407 -3.92 -29.83 -6.02
N LYS A 408 -3.49 -28.67 -5.50
CA LYS A 408 -2.26 -28.50 -4.73
C LYS A 408 -2.55 -27.78 -3.43
N LEU A 409 -1.78 -28.10 -2.39
CA LEU A 409 -1.73 -27.27 -1.17
C LEU A 409 -0.70 -26.18 -1.40
N VAL A 410 -1.15 -24.94 -1.47
CA VAL A 410 -0.30 -23.76 -1.68
C VAL A 410 -0.42 -22.84 -0.48
N CYS A 411 0.70 -22.42 0.06
CA CYS A 411 0.78 -21.51 1.20
C CYS A 411 1.69 -20.32 0.86
N PRO A 412 1.23 -19.11 1.11
CA PRO A 412 -0.08 -18.72 1.63
C PRO A 412 -1.20 -18.78 0.56
N THR A 413 -2.40 -18.30 0.93
CA THR A 413 -3.55 -18.19 0.01
C THR A 413 -3.36 -17.08 -1.03
N THR A 414 -4.31 -16.91 -1.96
CA THR A 414 -4.38 -15.75 -2.87
C THR A 414 -4.50 -14.42 -2.13
N THR A 415 -4.98 -14.44 -0.88
CA THR A 415 -4.97 -13.26 0.00
C THR A 415 -3.56 -12.94 0.52
N GLY A 416 -2.67 -13.92 0.52
CA GLY A 416 -1.28 -13.80 0.95
C GLY A 416 -1.03 -14.09 2.43
N GLY A 417 0.22 -14.25 2.76
CA GLY A 417 0.77 -14.08 4.10
C GLY A 417 0.80 -12.60 4.47
N THR A 418 1.04 -11.73 3.47
CA THR A 418 0.74 -10.30 3.52
C THR A 418 0.02 -9.89 2.23
N ASN A 419 -0.48 -8.65 2.16
CA ASN A 419 -1.06 -8.07 0.96
C ASN A 419 -0.61 -6.60 0.88
N TRP A 420 -1.48 -5.63 0.59
CA TRP A 420 -1.14 -4.20 0.55
C TRP A 420 -0.69 -3.62 1.91
N PHE A 421 -0.82 -4.38 2.98
CA PHE A 421 -0.39 -3.95 4.32
C PHE A 421 1.11 -3.73 4.33
N SER A 422 1.51 -2.47 4.49
CA SER A 422 2.91 -2.09 4.50
C SER A 422 3.58 -2.44 5.81
N VAL A 423 4.83 -2.83 5.72
CA VAL A 423 5.76 -2.91 6.86
C VAL A 423 6.04 -1.50 7.39
N GLY A 424 6.54 -1.37 8.61
CA GLY A 424 7.08 -0.12 9.14
C GLY A 424 8.56 -0.30 9.47
N TYR A 425 9.37 0.74 9.31
CA TYR A 425 10.77 0.74 9.73
C TYR A 425 11.00 1.82 10.78
N SER A 426 11.77 1.52 11.80
CA SER A 426 12.23 2.52 12.77
C SER A 426 13.75 2.67 12.73
N PRO A 427 14.26 3.88 12.45
CA PRO A 427 15.70 4.14 12.50
C PRO A 427 16.28 4.04 13.92
N GLN A 428 15.45 4.21 14.96
CA GLN A 428 15.88 4.08 16.36
C GLN A 428 16.26 2.65 16.72
N THR A 429 15.56 1.66 16.14
CA THR A 429 15.79 0.24 16.42
C THR A 429 16.51 -0.48 15.28
N ASN A 430 16.70 0.15 14.13
CA ASN A 430 17.11 -0.51 12.87
C ASN A 430 16.27 -1.76 12.55
N ALA A 431 14.99 -1.73 12.89
CA ALA A 431 14.11 -2.87 12.75
C ALA A 431 12.95 -2.60 11.79
N LEU A 432 12.62 -3.61 11.01
CA LEU A 432 11.44 -3.72 10.17
C LEU A 432 10.34 -4.42 10.96
N TYR A 433 9.15 -3.81 11.06
CA TYR A 433 7.99 -4.43 11.70
C TYR A 433 7.08 -4.98 10.62
N ALA A 434 7.08 -6.30 10.50
CA ALA A 434 6.50 -7.05 9.40
C ALA A 434 5.17 -7.72 9.80
N PRO A 435 4.01 -7.23 9.30
CA PRO A 435 2.73 -7.88 9.49
C PRO A 435 2.61 -9.08 8.54
N SER A 436 2.23 -10.24 9.06
CA SER A 436 2.04 -11.44 8.23
C SER A 436 0.97 -12.38 8.79
N ASN A 437 0.56 -13.37 8.00
CA ASN A 437 -0.53 -14.28 8.34
C ASN A 437 -0.23 -15.71 7.89
N ASN A 438 -0.46 -16.66 8.78
CA ASN A 438 -0.37 -18.09 8.52
C ASN A 438 -1.64 -18.58 7.83
N THR A 439 -1.59 -18.71 6.51
CA THR A 439 -2.71 -19.18 5.69
C THR A 439 -2.24 -20.15 4.62
N CYS A 440 -3.08 -21.12 4.25
CA CYS A 440 -2.88 -21.99 3.08
C CYS A 440 -4.15 -22.09 2.26
N MET A 441 -4.06 -22.69 1.09
CA MET A 441 -5.21 -22.96 0.22
C MET A 441 -5.10 -24.31 -0.46
N THR A 442 -6.23 -24.98 -0.65
CA THR A 442 -6.36 -25.95 -1.71
C THR A 442 -6.62 -25.17 -2.99
N PHE A 443 -5.67 -25.24 -3.92
CA PHE A 443 -5.68 -24.45 -5.15
C PHE A 443 -5.67 -25.33 -6.38
N TYR A 444 -6.43 -24.95 -7.41
CA TYR A 444 -6.37 -25.55 -8.73
C TYR A 444 -6.85 -24.57 -9.81
N LEU A 445 -6.29 -24.73 -11.02
CA LEU A 445 -6.65 -23.94 -12.19
C LEU A 445 -7.88 -24.52 -12.87
N ASN A 446 -8.80 -23.66 -13.30
CA ASN A 446 -9.94 -24.03 -14.13
C ASN A 446 -9.62 -23.83 -15.62
N PRO A 447 -10.37 -24.45 -16.54
CA PRO A 447 -10.23 -24.18 -17.96
C PRO A 447 -10.47 -22.71 -18.26
N VAL A 448 -9.63 -22.13 -19.10
CA VAL A 448 -9.83 -20.80 -19.70
C VAL A 448 -9.59 -20.91 -21.19
N ASN A 449 -10.27 -20.05 -21.95
CA ASN A 449 -10.04 -19.91 -23.38
C ASN A 449 -9.53 -18.47 -23.60
N PRO A 450 -8.22 -18.27 -23.77
CA PRO A 450 -7.66 -16.95 -23.96
C PRO A 450 -8.19 -16.33 -25.25
N VAL A 451 -8.96 -15.26 -25.14
CA VAL A 451 -9.40 -14.43 -26.27
C VAL A 451 -8.94 -13.01 -26.04
N VAL A 452 -8.61 -12.31 -27.11
CA VAL A 452 -8.24 -10.91 -27.05
C VAL A 452 -9.43 -10.11 -26.47
N GLY A 453 -9.16 -9.24 -25.50
CA GLY A 453 -10.18 -8.39 -24.87
C GLY A 453 -11.01 -9.04 -23.75
N GLY A 454 -10.73 -10.30 -23.36
CA GLY A 454 -11.44 -10.97 -22.27
C GLY A 454 -10.58 -11.14 -20.99
N TYR A 455 -11.21 -11.20 -19.81
CA TYR A 455 -10.58 -11.61 -18.57
C TYR A 455 -10.45 -13.13 -18.54
N HIS A 456 -9.24 -13.64 -18.33
CA HIS A 456 -8.95 -15.06 -18.55
C HIS A 456 -8.18 -15.74 -17.43
N SER A 457 -8.19 -15.20 -16.22
CA SER A 457 -7.69 -15.95 -15.09
C SER A 457 -8.84 -16.66 -14.39
N SER A 458 -8.75 -17.96 -14.24
CA SER A 458 -9.74 -18.75 -13.51
C SER A 458 -9.06 -19.81 -12.67
N ALA A 459 -9.27 -19.73 -11.37
CA ALA A 459 -8.78 -20.68 -10.40
C ALA A 459 -9.81 -20.86 -9.28
N THR A 460 -9.67 -21.95 -8.53
CA THR A 460 -10.39 -22.13 -7.27
C THR A 460 -9.37 -22.13 -6.14
N SER A 461 -9.59 -21.26 -5.18
CA SER A 461 -8.82 -21.12 -3.94
C SER A 461 -9.74 -21.36 -2.75
N ILE A 462 -9.46 -22.39 -1.98
CA ILE A 462 -10.20 -22.73 -0.75
C ILE A 462 -9.23 -22.60 0.40
N MET A 463 -9.44 -21.60 1.24
CA MET A 463 -8.59 -21.32 2.40
C MET A 463 -8.63 -22.48 3.39
N VAL A 464 -7.46 -22.93 3.83
CA VAL A 464 -7.26 -23.97 4.83
C VAL A 464 -6.12 -23.55 5.77
N PRO A 465 -6.04 -24.08 7.01
CA PRO A 465 -4.90 -23.80 7.87
C PRO A 465 -3.59 -24.40 7.29
N PRO A 466 -2.43 -23.85 7.66
CA PRO A 466 -1.14 -24.50 7.40
C PRO A 466 -1.05 -25.90 8.04
N PRO A 467 -0.19 -26.78 7.52
CA PRO A 467 0.18 -28.00 8.22
C PRO A 467 0.66 -27.67 9.64
N ASP A 468 0.30 -28.51 10.62
CA ASP A 468 0.71 -28.39 12.03
C ASP A 468 0.34 -27.04 12.67
N SER A 469 -0.72 -26.38 12.17
CA SER A 469 -1.18 -25.08 12.66
C SER A 469 -1.63 -25.17 14.13
N ASP A 470 -1.10 -24.26 14.95
CA ASP A 470 -1.54 -24.03 16.34
C ASP A 470 -2.82 -23.17 16.43
N GLY A 471 -3.40 -22.83 15.28
CA GLY A 471 -4.59 -21.97 15.18
C GLY A 471 -4.30 -20.47 15.24
N GLN A 472 -3.07 -20.04 15.46
CA GLN A 472 -2.70 -18.63 15.38
C GLN A 472 -2.53 -18.22 13.91
N VAL A 473 -3.22 -17.15 13.51
CA VAL A 473 -3.22 -16.67 12.12
C VAL A 473 -2.29 -15.46 11.97
N GLY A 474 -2.47 -14.43 12.78
CA GLY A 474 -1.75 -13.17 12.64
C GLY A 474 -0.40 -13.16 13.37
N LEU A 475 0.60 -12.59 12.71
CA LEU A 475 1.94 -12.38 13.24
C LEU A 475 2.39 -10.95 12.98
N LEU A 476 3.08 -10.36 13.96
CA LEU A 476 3.84 -9.13 13.80
C LEU A 476 5.28 -9.41 14.25
N THR A 477 6.23 -9.36 13.33
CA THR A 477 7.63 -9.69 13.62
C THR A 477 8.50 -8.46 13.47
N ALA A 478 9.28 -8.12 14.50
CA ALA A 478 10.33 -7.12 14.40
C ALA A 478 11.62 -7.80 13.91
N VAL A 479 12.06 -7.45 12.70
CA VAL A 479 13.23 -8.03 12.03
C VAL A 479 14.33 -6.98 11.99
N ASP A 480 15.49 -7.27 12.55
CA ASP A 480 16.68 -6.44 12.44
C ASP A 480 17.16 -6.42 10.98
N VAL A 481 17.28 -5.23 10.38
CA VAL A 481 17.59 -5.10 8.95
C VAL A 481 19.05 -5.46 8.64
N ALA A 482 19.96 -5.29 9.61
CA ALA A 482 21.36 -5.65 9.43
C ALA A 482 21.59 -7.16 9.47
N THR A 483 20.94 -7.84 10.41
CA THR A 483 21.24 -9.24 10.75
C THR A 483 20.17 -10.24 10.27
N GLY A 484 18.95 -9.80 10.00
CA GLY A 484 17.80 -10.65 9.71
C GLY A 484 17.23 -11.35 10.96
N GLU A 485 17.78 -11.09 12.16
CA GLU A 485 17.26 -11.68 13.39
C GLU A 485 15.87 -11.14 13.74
N ALA A 486 14.99 -12.01 14.19
CA ALA A 486 13.73 -11.59 14.80
C ALA A 486 14.01 -11.13 16.23
N ARG A 487 13.86 -9.85 16.52
CA ARG A 487 13.98 -9.28 17.88
C ARG A 487 12.86 -9.78 18.77
N TRP A 488 11.62 -9.81 18.23
CA TRP A 488 10.43 -10.37 18.83
C TRP A 488 9.39 -10.73 17.76
N THR A 489 8.46 -11.60 18.12
CA THR A 489 7.30 -11.94 17.27
C THR A 489 6.06 -12.01 18.16
N TYR A 490 5.09 -11.14 17.89
CA TYR A 490 3.77 -11.20 18.46
C TYR A 490 2.88 -12.12 17.62
N ARG A 491 2.15 -13.03 18.26
CA ARG A 491 1.26 -14.00 17.60
C ARG A 491 -0.13 -13.92 18.17
N GLN A 492 -1.13 -14.02 17.31
CA GLN A 492 -2.52 -13.95 17.73
C GLN A 492 -3.45 -14.77 16.85
N ARG A 493 -4.65 -15.03 17.36
CA ARG A 493 -5.71 -15.76 16.67
C ARG A 493 -6.26 -14.99 15.46
N ALA A 494 -6.48 -13.69 15.60
CA ALA A 494 -6.93 -12.81 14.54
C ALA A 494 -5.82 -12.57 13.50
N GLY A 495 -6.16 -12.46 12.22
CA GLY A 495 -5.20 -12.03 11.20
C GLY A 495 -4.78 -10.58 11.39
N ILE A 496 -3.52 -10.25 11.10
CA ILE A 496 -3.10 -8.86 10.96
C ILE A 496 -3.60 -8.35 9.61
N ALA A 497 -4.35 -7.26 9.61
CA ALA A 497 -5.03 -6.74 8.43
C ALA A 497 -4.84 -5.22 8.27
N GLY A 498 -3.73 -4.68 8.74
CA GLY A 498 -3.39 -3.27 8.68
C GLY A 498 -1.91 -3.00 8.45
N SER A 499 -1.64 -1.82 7.90
CA SER A 499 -0.29 -1.32 7.71
C SER A 499 0.32 -0.84 9.03
N VAL A 500 1.63 -0.82 9.09
CA VAL A 500 2.40 -0.45 10.29
C VAL A 500 2.81 1.02 10.22
N LEU A 501 2.61 1.75 11.31
CA LEU A 501 3.17 3.06 11.59
C LEU A 501 4.19 2.93 12.72
N THR A 502 5.36 3.54 12.57
CA THR A 502 6.37 3.66 13.63
C THR A 502 6.58 5.12 14.00
N THR A 503 6.90 5.40 15.26
CA THR A 503 7.05 6.79 15.74
C THR A 503 8.31 7.01 16.57
N GLY A 504 8.74 8.28 16.65
CA GLY A 504 9.84 8.73 17.50
C GLY A 504 9.62 8.45 18.99
N GLY A 505 8.37 8.26 19.42
CA GLY A 505 8.01 7.82 20.77
C GLY A 505 8.32 6.34 21.08
N GLY A 506 8.94 5.62 20.14
CA GLY A 506 9.29 4.20 20.29
C GLY A 506 8.08 3.26 20.19
N LEU A 507 7.06 3.66 19.43
CA LEU A 507 5.80 2.93 19.30
C LEU A 507 5.63 2.36 17.89
N VAL A 508 4.92 1.22 17.83
CA VAL A 508 4.49 0.56 16.60
C VAL A 508 2.98 0.41 16.62
N PHE A 509 2.29 1.05 15.68
CA PHE A 509 0.84 0.96 15.55
C PHE A 509 0.45 0.03 14.41
N VAL A 510 -0.50 -0.88 14.65
CA VAL A 510 -1.05 -1.79 13.64
C VAL A 510 -2.46 -2.22 14.02
N SER A 511 -3.28 -2.57 13.03
CA SER A 511 -4.64 -3.09 13.20
C SER A 511 -4.77 -4.56 12.80
N ASP A 512 -5.87 -5.19 13.24
CA ASP A 512 -6.19 -6.58 12.92
C ASP A 512 -7.63 -6.77 12.37
N ASP A 513 -7.93 -7.98 11.88
CA ASP A 513 -9.25 -8.33 11.38
C ASP A 513 -10.31 -8.50 12.49
N ALA A 514 -9.89 -8.56 13.76
CA ALA A 514 -10.78 -8.48 14.92
C ALA A 514 -11.10 -7.04 15.35
N ARG A 515 -10.83 -6.06 14.50
CA ARG A 515 -11.12 -4.62 14.68
C ARG A 515 -10.29 -3.95 15.78
N ARG A 516 -9.15 -4.53 16.16
CA ARG A 516 -8.29 -3.92 17.17
C ARG A 516 -7.20 -3.09 16.51
N PHE A 517 -7.08 -1.86 16.96
CA PHE A 517 -5.94 -0.99 16.64
C PHE A 517 -5.08 -0.89 17.91
N ARG A 518 -3.81 -1.20 17.79
CA ARG A 518 -2.90 -1.33 18.93
C ARG A 518 -1.64 -0.51 18.76
N ALA A 519 -1.10 -0.06 19.90
CA ALA A 519 0.27 0.42 20.02
C ALA A 519 1.11 -0.63 20.76
N PHE A 520 2.21 -1.01 20.15
CA PHE A 520 3.22 -1.90 20.72
C PHE A 520 4.46 -1.12 21.10
N ASP A 521 5.15 -1.57 22.12
CA ASP A 521 6.53 -1.17 22.40
C ASP A 521 7.45 -1.68 21.27
N ALA A 522 8.19 -0.79 20.63
CA ALA A 522 9.04 -1.12 19.48
C ALA A 522 10.18 -2.09 19.84
N ASP A 523 10.68 -2.06 21.08
CA ASP A 523 11.80 -2.91 21.51
C ASP A 523 11.35 -4.30 21.97
N SER A 524 10.19 -4.40 22.67
CA SER A 524 9.75 -5.64 23.32
C SER A 524 8.58 -6.36 22.64
N GLY A 525 7.78 -5.63 21.84
CA GLY A 525 6.52 -6.15 21.27
C GLY A 525 5.37 -6.24 22.30
N GLU A 526 5.52 -5.62 23.49
CA GLU A 526 4.43 -5.52 24.46
C GLU A 526 3.33 -4.60 23.96
N ILE A 527 2.06 -4.97 24.18
CA ILE A 527 0.92 -4.12 23.88
C ILE A 527 0.77 -3.06 24.98
N LEU A 528 0.97 -1.80 24.64
CA LEU A 528 0.85 -0.67 25.56
C LEU A 528 -0.52 0.01 25.50
N TRP A 529 -1.24 -0.13 24.38
CA TRP A 529 -2.58 0.42 24.20
C TRP A 529 -3.36 -0.36 23.15
N GLU A 530 -4.69 -0.43 23.33
CA GLU A 530 -5.61 -1.08 22.40
C GLU A 530 -6.92 -0.31 22.32
N GLN A 531 -7.45 -0.14 21.10
CA GLN A 531 -8.79 0.39 20.84
C GLN A 531 -9.55 -0.53 19.90
N ILE A 532 -10.82 -0.85 20.24
CA ILE A 532 -11.72 -1.57 19.34
C ILE A 532 -12.43 -0.56 18.44
N LEU A 533 -12.30 -0.73 17.12
CA LEU A 533 -12.93 0.09 16.10
C LEU A 533 -14.30 -0.51 15.69
N ASN A 534 -15.04 0.18 14.81
CA ASN A 534 -16.32 -0.32 14.28
C ASN A 534 -16.15 -1.48 13.28
N SER A 535 -15.04 -1.48 12.52
CA SER A 535 -14.67 -2.53 11.55
C SER A 535 -13.16 -2.74 11.54
N SER A 536 -12.66 -3.74 10.79
CA SER A 536 -11.23 -3.87 10.55
C SER A 536 -10.68 -2.65 9.81
N ALA A 537 -9.46 -2.24 10.14
CA ALA A 537 -8.84 -1.09 9.52
C ALA A 537 -7.79 -1.54 8.50
N GLY A 538 -8.17 -1.51 7.21
CA GLY A 538 -7.29 -1.81 6.08
C GLY A 538 -6.48 -0.63 5.59
N GLY A 539 -6.70 0.57 6.17
CA GLY A 539 -6.01 1.80 5.83
C GLY A 539 -4.59 1.89 6.40
N PHE A 540 -3.93 2.99 6.06
CA PHE A 540 -2.55 3.27 6.48
C PHE A 540 -2.58 4.29 7.62
N PRO A 541 -2.19 3.89 8.84
CA PRO A 541 -2.15 4.82 9.95
C PRO A 541 -1.07 5.88 9.73
N ILE A 542 -1.39 7.11 10.16
CA ILE A 542 -0.47 8.25 10.13
C ILE A 542 -0.41 8.91 11.50
N THR A 543 0.62 9.72 11.71
CA THR A 543 0.70 10.66 12.84
C THR A 543 1.14 12.03 12.35
N TYR A 544 0.56 13.07 12.94
CA TYR A 544 0.81 14.46 12.62
C TYR A 544 0.67 15.34 13.87
N SER A 545 1.03 16.61 13.77
CA SER A 545 0.86 17.55 14.86
C SER A 545 0.26 18.88 14.38
N VAL A 546 -0.67 19.43 15.14
CA VAL A 546 -1.23 20.77 14.93
C VAL A 546 -1.16 21.51 16.25
N ASP A 547 -0.66 22.74 16.23
CA ASP A 547 -0.49 23.60 17.42
C ASP A 547 0.23 22.89 18.59
N GLY A 548 1.21 22.05 18.28
CA GLY A 548 1.98 21.30 19.28
C GLY A 548 1.25 20.11 19.89
N VAL A 549 0.09 19.73 19.38
CA VAL A 549 -0.66 18.53 19.79
C VAL A 549 -0.48 17.43 18.75
N GLN A 550 0.05 16.28 19.17
CA GLN A 550 0.22 15.10 18.31
C GLN A 550 -1.09 14.28 18.21
N TYR A 551 -1.40 13.84 17.01
CA TYR A 551 -2.55 13.00 16.67
C TYR A 551 -2.09 11.71 15.98
N ILE A 552 -2.89 10.64 16.17
CA ILE A 552 -2.78 9.37 15.42
C ILE A 552 -4.08 9.16 14.66
N ALA A 553 -4.02 8.97 13.36
CA ALA A 553 -5.20 8.74 12.51
C ALA A 553 -5.17 7.36 11.83
N ILE A 554 -6.35 6.72 11.70
CA ILE A 554 -6.53 5.44 11.02
C ILE A 554 -7.90 5.34 10.36
N ALA A 555 -7.93 4.97 9.07
CA ALA A 555 -9.17 4.68 8.36
C ALA A 555 -9.57 3.21 8.55
N ALA A 556 -10.80 2.96 8.98
CA ALA A 556 -11.40 1.64 9.17
C ALA A 556 -12.50 1.40 8.15
N GLY A 557 -12.54 0.21 7.53
CA GLY A 557 -13.54 -0.21 6.56
C GLY A 557 -12.97 -1.15 5.49
N GLY A 558 -13.64 -2.27 5.23
CA GLY A 558 -13.40 -3.11 4.06
C GLY A 558 -12.10 -3.91 3.99
N GLY A 559 -11.44 -4.17 5.12
CA GLY A 559 -10.20 -4.95 5.17
C GLY A 559 -10.37 -6.43 4.76
N ILE A 560 -9.25 -7.11 4.55
CA ILE A 560 -9.18 -8.57 4.38
C ILE A 560 -9.72 -9.24 5.65
N ASN A 561 -10.38 -10.38 5.50
CA ASN A 561 -10.82 -11.19 6.63
C ASN A 561 -10.38 -12.66 6.46
N TYR A 562 -10.17 -13.30 7.59
CA TYR A 562 -9.72 -14.69 7.67
C TYR A 562 -10.81 -15.61 8.26
N ARG A 563 -12.09 -15.30 8.03
CA ARG A 563 -13.26 -15.99 8.65
C ARG A 563 -13.27 -17.49 8.45
N THR A 564 -12.72 -18.00 7.38
CA THR A 564 -12.61 -19.45 7.16
C THR A 564 -11.72 -20.10 8.21
N LEU A 565 -10.66 -19.44 8.64
CA LEU A 565 -9.74 -19.92 9.67
C LEU A 565 -10.19 -19.50 11.08
N THR A 566 -10.89 -18.36 11.19
CA THR A 566 -11.28 -17.71 12.46
C THR A 566 -12.79 -17.44 12.49
N PRO A 567 -13.64 -18.48 12.40
CA PRO A 567 -15.10 -18.30 12.27
C PRO A 567 -15.76 -17.62 13.49
N GLU A 568 -15.09 -17.64 14.63
CA GLU A 568 -15.51 -16.96 15.86
C GLU A 568 -15.32 -15.43 15.80
N ILE A 569 -14.42 -14.94 14.94
CA ILE A 569 -14.18 -13.50 14.73
C ILE A 569 -15.26 -12.96 13.80
N ARG A 570 -16.25 -12.30 14.39
CA ARG A 570 -17.38 -11.76 13.64
C ARG A 570 -17.15 -10.28 13.32
N GLN A 571 -17.10 -9.96 12.04
CA GLN A 571 -17.21 -8.59 11.56
C GLN A 571 -18.64 -8.37 11.06
N ARG A 572 -19.25 -7.25 11.46
CA ARG A 572 -20.46 -6.77 10.79
C ARG A 572 -20.02 -5.89 9.64
N GLY A 573 -20.52 -6.14 8.44
CA GLY A 573 -20.32 -5.24 7.31
C GLY A 573 -21.04 -3.91 7.56
N GLY A 574 -20.46 -2.82 7.09
CA GLY A 574 -21.06 -1.48 7.14
C GLY A 574 -20.37 -0.54 8.14
N GLY A 575 -20.30 0.71 7.75
CA GLY A 575 -19.69 1.80 8.50
C GLY A 575 -18.18 1.91 8.28
N ASN A 576 -17.80 2.70 7.30
CA ASN A 576 -16.42 3.14 7.12
C ASN A 576 -16.20 4.40 7.94
N MET A 577 -15.11 4.48 8.67
CA MET A 577 -14.82 5.61 9.55
C MET A 577 -13.32 5.92 9.59
N LEU A 578 -13.00 7.19 9.60
CA LEU A 578 -11.72 7.69 10.06
C LEU A 578 -11.79 7.89 11.58
N TYR A 579 -10.78 7.44 12.29
CA TYR A 579 -10.60 7.66 13.73
C TYR A 579 -9.34 8.46 13.96
N VAL A 580 -9.43 9.48 14.81
CA VAL A 580 -8.29 10.32 15.20
C VAL A 580 -8.18 10.34 16.72
N PHE A 581 -6.99 10.02 17.21
CA PHE A 581 -6.69 9.92 18.64
C PHE A 581 -5.63 10.95 19.05
N ARG A 582 -5.69 11.39 20.31
CA ARG A 582 -4.67 12.26 20.93
C ARG A 582 -4.56 11.98 22.44
N LEU A 583 -3.57 12.56 23.08
CA LEU A 583 -3.53 12.64 24.54
C LEU A 583 -4.62 13.59 25.08
N PRO A 584 -5.08 13.39 26.31
CA PRO A 584 -6.09 14.24 26.96
C PRO A 584 -5.68 15.71 27.03
#